data_466825919f702f5c2529125f7a2c37fe
#
_entry.id   466825919f702f5c2529125f7a2c37fe
#
_cell.length_a   1.000
_cell.length_b   1.000
_cell.length_c   1.000
_cell.angle_alpha   90.00
_cell.angle_beta   90.00
_cell.angle_gamma   90.00
#
_symmetry.space_group_name_H-M   'P 1'
#
loop_
_entity.id
_entity.type
_entity.pdbx_description
1 polymer ?
#
loop_
_entity_poly.entity_id
_entity_poly.type
_entity_poly.pdbx_seq_one_letter_code
_entity_poly.pdbx_strand_id
1 'polypeptide(L)'
;MPLLQRLETHYKGPAKYGNLREVPCELSLRKVSPMSTAPSAESRNYQAPTWEAILAAHARIAPRIHRTPVLTSSSLNASAGARLFFKCENLQKTGSFKIRGASNAILSLTEKEVAKGIVTQSSGNHGAAVACAAAWRAVPAWIVMPKNAPAVKAKAIEGYGGKIIFCEPSVTARKAACDRVQAETGAHLVHPYDDDRIIAGQATAAKEFFEEVGDLDALFAPVSGGGLLSGTCLGAKGIRPDVQVFGCEPERADDAYRSLISGTLQSQDSSDTIADGLRASLSPRTFAILRRFVNRILLVSEEEIISAARLVWERMKIIIEPSSAVAMAPLLKPGVLASLNLPKRADGLAPKLGVIFSGGNVDLSSLPWK
;
A
#
# COMPACT_ATOMS: atom_id res chain seq x y z
N MET A 1 -33.43 23.55 -43.70
CA MET A 1 -33.30 22.25 -44.39
C MET A 1 -32.54 22.40 -45.66
N PRO A 2 -31.59 21.52 -46.06
CA PRO A 2 -31.00 20.34 -45.43
C PRO A 2 -29.47 20.35 -45.43
N LEU A 3 -28.84 19.82 -44.39
CA LEU A 3 -27.42 19.41 -44.42
C LEU A 3 -27.17 18.34 -43.29
N LEU A 4 -27.96 17.27 -43.37
CA LEU A 4 -27.81 16.07 -42.56
C LEU A 4 -28.12 14.86 -43.44
N GLN A 5 -27.18 14.51 -44.32
CA GLN A 5 -27.11 13.20 -44.98
C GLN A 5 -25.78 13.13 -45.75
N ARG A 6 -24.75 12.52 -45.16
CA ARG A 6 -23.62 11.79 -45.76
C ARG A 6 -22.46 11.70 -44.76
N LEU A 7 -22.48 10.65 -43.93
CA LEU A 7 -21.31 10.04 -43.33
C LEU A 7 -21.72 8.68 -42.67
N GLU A 8 -22.34 7.86 -43.49
CA GLU A 8 -22.33 6.41 -43.30
C GLU A 8 -21.44 5.84 -44.40
N THR A 9 -20.37 5.22 -44.02
CA THR A 9 -19.62 4.08 -44.58
C THR A 9 -18.15 4.22 -44.21
N HIS A 10 -17.69 3.30 -43.42
CA HIS A 10 -16.39 2.63 -43.34
C HIS A 10 -15.95 2.38 -41.88
N TYR A 11 -16.77 1.61 -41.15
CA TYR A 11 -16.25 0.91 -39.99
C TYR A 11 -16.07 -0.57 -40.38
N LYS A 12 -14.84 -0.95 -40.73
CA LYS A 12 -14.44 -2.36 -40.81
C LYS A 12 -14.23 -2.88 -39.39
N GLY A 13 -15.01 -3.89 -39.02
CA GLY A 13 -14.96 -4.54 -37.73
C GLY A 13 -13.60 -5.17 -37.39
N PRO A 14 -13.41 -5.60 -36.14
CA PRO A 14 -12.12 -6.02 -35.61
C PRO A 14 -11.60 -7.30 -36.27
N ALA A 15 -10.30 -7.33 -36.53
CA ALA A 15 -9.57 -8.48 -37.04
C ALA A 15 -9.75 -9.70 -36.10
N LYS A 16 -10.01 -10.86 -36.70
CA LYS A 16 -10.08 -12.16 -36.02
C LYS A 16 -8.72 -12.47 -35.40
N TYR A 17 -8.67 -12.52 -34.08
CA TYR A 17 -7.55 -13.12 -33.36
C TYR A 17 -7.63 -14.64 -33.50
N GLY A 18 -6.52 -15.21 -33.99
CA GLY A 18 -6.37 -16.64 -34.21
C GLY A 18 -6.49 -17.45 -32.91
N ASN A 19 -6.94 -18.68 -33.06
CA ASN A 19 -7.14 -19.70 -32.04
C ASN A 19 -5.94 -19.82 -31.09
N LEU A 20 -6.09 -19.32 -29.87
CA LEU A 20 -5.26 -19.71 -28.73
C LEU A 20 -5.78 -21.08 -28.24
N ARG A 21 -4.94 -22.10 -28.33
CA ARG A 21 -5.20 -23.43 -27.78
C ARG A 21 -5.48 -23.30 -26.29
N GLU A 22 -6.59 -23.86 -25.87
CA GLU A 22 -6.94 -24.06 -24.47
C GLU A 22 -5.84 -24.88 -23.78
N VAL A 23 -5.11 -24.25 -22.88
CA VAL A 23 -4.29 -24.95 -21.91
C VAL A 23 -5.19 -25.25 -20.71
N PRO A 24 -5.38 -26.50 -20.28
CA PRO A 24 -6.18 -26.79 -19.11
C PRO A 24 -5.53 -26.19 -17.86
N CYS A 25 -6.14 -25.18 -17.30
CA CYS A 25 -5.77 -24.64 -15.99
C CYS A 25 -6.43 -25.50 -14.92
N GLU A 26 -5.79 -26.58 -14.52
CA GLU A 26 -6.11 -27.27 -13.27
C GLU A 26 -5.66 -26.40 -12.09
N LEU A 27 -6.47 -25.40 -11.77
CA LEU A 27 -6.41 -24.72 -10.47
C LEU A 27 -6.95 -25.69 -9.43
N SER A 28 -6.05 -26.42 -8.77
CA SER A 28 -6.36 -27.17 -7.56
C SER A 28 -6.90 -26.19 -6.50
N LEU A 29 -8.23 -26.08 -6.44
CA LEU A 29 -8.96 -25.42 -5.35
C LEU A 29 -8.74 -26.28 -4.08
N ARG A 30 -7.60 -26.11 -3.41
CA ARG A 30 -7.47 -26.61 -2.05
C ARG A 30 -8.47 -25.83 -1.19
N LYS A 31 -9.50 -26.55 -0.72
CA LYS A 31 -10.43 -26.08 0.31
C LYS A 31 -9.58 -25.65 1.51
N VAL A 32 -9.52 -24.35 1.77
CA VAL A 32 -8.89 -23.81 2.97
C VAL A 32 -9.80 -24.18 4.14
N SER A 33 -9.37 -25.14 4.95
CA SER A 33 -9.99 -25.45 6.22
C SER A 33 -9.91 -24.24 7.14
N PRO A 34 -10.87 -24.01 8.06
CA PRO A 34 -10.82 -22.90 8.97
C PRO A 34 -9.54 -22.96 9.81
N MET A 35 -8.85 -21.83 9.92
CA MET A 35 -7.58 -21.66 10.62
C MET A 35 -7.67 -22.17 12.06
N SER A 36 -7.14 -23.39 12.28
CA SER A 36 -6.82 -23.90 13.61
C SER A 36 -5.38 -23.56 13.87
N THR A 37 -5.09 -22.70 14.85
CA THR A 37 -3.83 -22.82 15.60
C THR A 37 -3.74 -21.82 16.74
N ALA A 38 -3.20 -22.27 17.87
CA ALA A 38 -2.87 -21.43 19.01
C ALA A 38 -1.77 -20.41 18.65
N PRO A 39 -1.93 -19.12 18.96
CA PRO A 39 -0.94 -18.09 18.71
C PRO A 39 0.35 -18.32 19.51
N SER A 40 1.52 -17.89 18.98
CA SER A 40 2.75 -17.79 19.78
C SER A 40 2.53 -16.87 21.00
N ALA A 41 3.25 -17.11 22.10
CA ALA A 41 3.07 -16.34 23.34
C ALA A 41 3.22 -14.81 23.13
N GLU A 42 4.12 -14.39 22.24
CA GLU A 42 4.36 -12.96 21.91
C GLU A 42 3.21 -12.32 21.11
N SER A 43 2.51 -13.07 20.27
CA SER A 43 1.38 -12.53 19.50
C SER A 43 0.08 -12.46 20.28
N ARG A 44 -0.02 -13.14 21.43
CA ARG A 44 -1.25 -13.21 22.26
C ARG A 44 -1.52 -11.92 23.03
N ASN A 45 -0.50 -11.14 23.38
CA ASN A 45 -0.62 -9.96 24.26
C ASN A 45 -0.43 -8.61 23.57
N TYR A 46 -0.22 -8.58 22.24
CA TYR A 46 -0.05 -7.31 21.54
C TYR A 46 -1.39 -6.57 21.42
N GLN A 47 -1.42 -5.33 21.94
CA GLN A 47 -2.55 -4.42 21.81
C GLN A 47 -2.33 -3.47 20.63
N ALA A 48 -3.14 -3.62 19.60
CA ALA A 48 -3.11 -2.73 18.44
C ALA A 48 -3.57 -1.31 18.81
N PRO A 49 -3.16 -0.28 18.03
CA PRO A 49 -3.69 1.07 18.19
C PRO A 49 -5.21 1.10 18.24
N THR A 50 -5.75 1.83 19.21
CA THR A 50 -7.21 1.96 19.40
C THR A 50 -7.81 2.93 18.38
N TRP A 51 -9.14 2.96 18.28
CA TRP A 51 -9.84 3.91 17.44
C TRP A 51 -9.56 5.36 17.88
N GLU A 52 -9.49 5.63 19.17
CA GLU A 52 -9.14 6.94 19.75
C GLU A 52 -7.73 7.38 19.34
N ALA A 53 -6.77 6.44 19.31
CA ALA A 53 -5.42 6.72 18.84
C ALA A 53 -5.42 7.10 17.35
N ILE A 54 -6.27 6.48 16.53
CA ILE A 54 -6.43 6.81 15.10
C ILE A 54 -7.07 8.19 14.94
N LEU A 55 -8.09 8.52 15.72
CA LEU A 55 -8.72 9.86 15.72
C LEU A 55 -7.72 10.95 16.14
N ALA A 56 -6.93 10.69 17.18
CA ALA A 56 -5.87 11.60 17.62
C ALA A 56 -4.78 11.77 16.56
N ALA A 57 -4.39 10.68 15.88
CA ALA A 57 -3.47 10.71 14.74
C ALA A 57 -4.03 11.58 13.60
N HIS A 58 -5.30 11.36 13.21
CA HIS A 58 -5.96 12.15 12.17
C HIS A 58 -5.99 13.63 12.51
N ALA A 59 -6.43 14.00 13.72
CA ALA A 59 -6.45 15.39 14.17
C ALA A 59 -5.06 16.06 14.12
N ARG A 60 -4.00 15.31 14.49
CA ARG A 60 -2.63 15.77 14.48
C ARG A 60 -2.10 16.07 13.09
N ILE A 61 -2.40 15.20 12.11
CA ILE A 61 -1.78 15.27 10.79
C ILE A 61 -2.63 16.02 9.75
N ALA A 62 -3.96 16.06 9.90
CA ALA A 62 -4.88 16.66 8.93
C ALA A 62 -4.52 18.10 8.50
N PRO A 63 -4.02 19.00 9.38
CA PRO A 63 -3.64 20.36 8.96
C PRO A 63 -2.40 20.42 8.05
N ARG A 64 -1.64 19.33 7.92
CA ARG A 64 -0.33 19.31 7.24
C ARG A 64 -0.28 18.43 6.01
N ILE A 65 -1.21 17.49 5.86
CA ILE A 65 -1.28 16.54 4.75
C ILE A 65 -2.48 16.85 3.85
N HIS A 66 -2.56 16.19 2.71
CA HIS A 66 -3.74 16.30 1.86
C HIS A 66 -4.83 15.32 2.33
N ARG A 67 -6.08 15.75 2.34
CA ARG A 67 -7.20 14.83 2.24
C ARG A 67 -7.28 14.40 0.78
N THR A 68 -6.73 13.22 0.47
CA THR A 68 -6.64 12.73 -0.90
C THR A 68 -8.01 12.41 -1.48
N PRO A 69 -8.25 12.64 -2.76
CA PRO A 69 -9.54 12.37 -3.37
C PRO A 69 -9.83 10.88 -3.48
N VAL A 70 -11.12 10.56 -3.55
CA VAL A 70 -11.62 9.25 -4.00
C VAL A 70 -12.08 9.39 -5.45
N LEU A 71 -11.47 8.62 -6.34
CA LEU A 71 -11.83 8.60 -7.75
C LEU A 71 -12.59 7.32 -8.09
N THR A 72 -13.31 7.35 -9.22
CA THR A 72 -13.99 6.21 -9.83
C THR A 72 -13.65 6.10 -11.29
N SER A 73 -13.89 4.93 -11.91
CA SER A 73 -13.67 4.73 -13.34
C SER A 73 -14.69 3.74 -13.89
N SER A 74 -15.54 4.18 -14.79
CA SER A 74 -16.55 3.31 -15.43
C SER A 74 -15.93 2.17 -16.22
N SER A 75 -14.79 2.39 -16.89
CA SER A 75 -14.07 1.36 -17.62
C SER A 75 -13.47 0.30 -16.70
N LEU A 76 -12.88 0.70 -15.57
CA LEU A 76 -12.36 -0.26 -14.58
C LEU A 76 -13.49 -0.99 -13.84
N ASN A 77 -14.61 -0.32 -13.58
CA ASN A 77 -15.80 -0.97 -13.04
C ASN A 77 -16.31 -2.09 -13.95
N ALA A 78 -16.38 -1.82 -15.26
CA ALA A 78 -16.78 -2.82 -16.24
C ALA A 78 -15.80 -4.00 -16.32
N SER A 79 -14.49 -3.74 -16.27
CA SER A 79 -13.45 -4.77 -16.28
C SER A 79 -13.49 -5.66 -15.03
N ALA A 80 -13.78 -5.08 -13.86
CA ALA A 80 -13.81 -5.81 -12.59
C ALA A 80 -15.18 -6.43 -12.27
N GLY A 81 -16.26 -6.03 -12.94
CA GLY A 81 -17.63 -6.42 -12.60
C GLY A 81 -18.10 -5.88 -11.24
N ALA A 82 -17.54 -4.76 -10.76
CA ALA A 82 -17.77 -4.16 -9.46
C ALA A 82 -17.78 -2.64 -9.53
N ARG A 83 -18.32 -1.98 -8.51
CA ARG A 83 -18.20 -0.53 -8.34
C ARG A 83 -16.92 -0.22 -7.58
N LEU A 84 -15.89 0.24 -8.27
CA LEU A 84 -14.57 0.53 -7.72
C LEU A 84 -14.47 1.99 -7.30
N PHE A 85 -13.92 2.19 -6.12
CA PHE A 85 -13.57 3.47 -5.54
C PHE A 85 -12.07 3.45 -5.22
N PHE A 86 -11.35 4.50 -5.59
CA PHE A 86 -9.89 4.57 -5.48
C PHE A 86 -9.47 5.68 -4.53
N LYS A 87 -8.98 5.33 -3.34
CA LYS A 87 -8.34 6.30 -2.43
C LYS A 87 -6.95 6.62 -2.95
N CYS A 88 -6.77 7.83 -3.47
CA CYS A 88 -5.60 8.22 -4.26
C CYS A 88 -4.44 8.75 -3.41
N GLU A 89 -3.78 7.89 -2.64
CA GLU A 89 -2.59 8.27 -1.87
C GLU A 89 -1.36 8.58 -2.76
N ASN A 90 -1.42 8.26 -4.05
CA ASN A 90 -0.47 8.75 -5.05
C ASN A 90 -0.51 10.27 -5.23
N LEU A 91 -1.60 10.93 -4.85
CA LEU A 91 -1.75 12.39 -4.85
C LEU A 91 -1.48 13.02 -3.47
N GLN A 92 -1.00 12.23 -2.51
CA GLN A 92 -0.64 12.70 -1.18
C GLN A 92 0.67 13.53 -1.23
N LYS A 93 0.91 14.37 -0.23
CA LYS A 93 2.24 15.00 -0.04
C LYS A 93 3.32 13.93 -0.04
N THR A 94 4.46 14.24 -0.62
CA THR A 94 5.56 13.29 -0.88
C THR A 94 5.21 12.14 -1.83
N GLY A 95 4.05 12.20 -2.49
CA GLY A 95 3.63 11.24 -3.51
C GLY A 95 3.21 9.86 -2.99
N SER A 96 2.94 9.69 -1.68
CA SER A 96 2.52 8.42 -1.12
C SER A 96 1.90 8.53 0.28
N PHE A 97 1.17 7.49 0.70
CA PHE A 97 0.58 7.34 2.03
C PHE A 97 1.58 7.48 3.18
N LYS A 98 2.87 7.28 2.92
CA LYS A 98 3.92 7.22 3.95
C LYS A 98 3.98 8.48 4.81
N ILE A 99 3.61 9.63 4.26
CA ILE A 99 3.58 10.89 5.02
C ILE A 99 2.59 10.84 6.19
N ARG A 100 1.50 10.07 6.10
CA ARG A 100 0.51 9.93 7.19
C ARG A 100 1.15 9.38 8.46
N GLY A 101 1.78 8.20 8.34
CA GLY A 101 2.44 7.56 9.48
C GLY A 101 3.69 8.31 9.95
N ALA A 102 4.55 8.75 9.01
CA ALA A 102 5.75 9.51 9.35
C ALA A 102 5.41 10.81 10.11
N SER A 103 4.39 11.54 9.63
CA SER A 103 3.92 12.75 10.31
C SER A 103 3.38 12.45 11.70
N ASN A 104 2.51 11.44 11.81
CA ASN A 104 1.95 11.10 13.11
C ASN A 104 3.04 10.70 14.11
N ALA A 105 3.98 9.84 13.70
CA ALA A 105 5.08 9.42 14.55
C ALA A 105 5.94 10.62 15.01
N ILE A 106 6.39 11.46 14.07
CA ILE A 106 7.29 12.57 14.37
C ILE A 106 6.60 13.70 15.15
N LEU A 107 5.36 14.04 14.79
CA LEU A 107 4.60 15.10 15.46
C LEU A 107 4.08 14.69 16.85
N SER A 108 4.06 13.39 17.17
CA SER A 108 3.70 12.89 18.51
C SER A 108 4.89 12.78 19.47
N LEU A 109 6.12 12.93 18.98
CA LEU A 109 7.31 12.95 19.84
C LEU A 109 7.32 14.18 20.72
N THR A 110 7.76 14.01 21.97
CA THR A 110 8.07 15.12 22.88
C THR A 110 9.26 15.93 22.37
N GLU A 111 9.40 17.16 22.86
CA GLU A 111 10.56 18.01 22.51
C GLU A 111 11.89 17.33 22.88
N LYS A 112 11.92 16.60 23.99
CA LYS A 112 13.11 15.84 24.43
C LYS A 112 13.47 14.71 23.46
N GLU A 113 12.46 13.95 22.98
CA GLU A 113 12.68 12.83 22.04
C GLU A 113 13.15 13.31 20.67
N VAL A 114 12.67 14.45 20.20
CA VAL A 114 12.96 14.97 18.87
C VAL A 114 14.16 15.91 18.82
N ALA A 115 14.63 16.40 19.98
CA ALA A 115 15.68 17.42 20.09
C ALA A 115 16.97 17.10 19.32
N LYS A 116 17.31 15.81 19.22
CA LYS A 116 18.50 15.32 18.50
C LYS A 116 18.21 14.89 17.07
N GLY A 117 17.01 15.20 16.57
CA GLY A 117 16.57 14.86 15.21
C GLY A 117 16.05 13.44 15.05
N ILE A 118 15.84 13.06 13.80
CA ILE A 118 15.20 11.81 13.38
C ILE A 118 16.17 11.02 12.52
N VAL A 119 16.18 9.68 12.67
CA VAL A 119 16.86 8.78 11.75
C VAL A 119 15.90 7.72 11.24
N THR A 120 16.07 7.34 9.99
CA THR A 120 15.36 6.18 9.40
C THR A 120 16.20 5.50 8.32
N GLN A 121 15.85 4.25 8.03
CA GLN A 121 16.40 3.50 6.90
C GLN A 121 15.35 3.37 5.81
N SER A 122 15.52 4.07 4.70
CA SER A 122 14.62 3.97 3.54
C SER A 122 15.18 4.69 2.33
N SER A 123 15.19 4.02 1.20
CA SER A 123 15.58 4.60 -0.09
C SER A 123 14.41 5.14 -0.90
N GLY A 124 13.21 5.18 -0.35
CA GLY A 124 12.00 5.53 -1.11
C GLY A 124 11.02 6.39 -0.33
N ASN A 125 9.75 6.10 -0.50
CA ASN A 125 8.61 6.87 0.00
C ASN A 125 8.69 7.22 1.50
N HIS A 126 9.20 6.30 2.34
CA HIS A 126 9.30 6.57 3.76
C HIS A 126 10.42 7.58 4.10
N GLY A 127 11.56 7.50 3.41
CA GLY A 127 12.65 8.46 3.61
C GLY A 127 12.21 9.90 3.28
N ALA A 128 11.54 10.10 2.15
CA ALA A 128 11.00 11.39 1.75
C ALA A 128 9.93 11.89 2.76
N ALA A 129 9.05 11.00 3.23
CA ALA A 129 8.03 11.34 4.21
C ALA A 129 8.63 11.75 5.57
N VAL A 130 9.66 11.04 6.04
CA VAL A 130 10.37 11.38 7.30
C VAL A 130 11.10 12.71 7.16
N ALA A 131 11.81 12.95 6.06
CA ALA A 131 12.49 14.23 5.81
C ALA A 131 11.49 15.41 5.83
N CYS A 132 10.37 15.26 5.12
CA CYS A 132 9.30 16.25 5.07
C CYS A 132 8.70 16.54 6.47
N ALA A 133 8.37 15.48 7.23
CA ALA A 133 7.76 15.63 8.55
C ALA A 133 8.76 16.20 9.59
N ALA A 134 10.04 15.85 9.51
CA ALA A 134 11.10 16.42 10.36
C ALA A 134 11.31 17.90 10.07
N ALA A 135 11.25 18.34 8.81
CA ALA A 135 11.30 19.74 8.44
C ALA A 135 10.16 20.56 9.09
N TRP A 136 8.97 20.01 9.26
CA TRP A 136 7.87 20.68 9.97
C TRP A 136 8.12 20.88 11.47
N ARG A 137 9.03 20.08 12.05
CA ARG A 137 9.49 20.22 13.44
C ARG A 137 10.79 21.02 13.55
N ALA A 138 11.33 21.49 12.40
CA ALA A 138 12.62 22.18 12.31
C ALA A 138 13.79 21.38 12.94
N VAL A 139 13.76 20.04 12.78
CA VAL A 139 14.81 19.14 13.29
C VAL A 139 15.53 18.42 12.15
N PRO A 140 16.80 18.04 12.32
CA PRO A 140 17.52 17.30 11.30
C PRO A 140 16.93 15.90 11.09
N ALA A 141 16.94 15.43 9.83
CA ALA A 141 16.58 14.06 9.47
C ALA A 141 17.74 13.37 8.76
N TRP A 142 18.21 12.26 9.30
CA TRP A 142 19.21 11.40 8.66
C TRP A 142 18.52 10.22 8.01
N ILE A 143 18.70 10.08 6.69
CA ILE A 143 18.06 9.05 5.90
C ILE A 143 19.13 8.08 5.40
N VAL A 144 19.17 6.89 6.00
CA VAL A 144 20.10 5.83 5.56
C VAL A 144 19.54 5.16 4.33
N MET A 145 20.28 5.21 3.22
CA MET A 145 19.87 4.59 1.96
C MET A 145 21.05 3.87 1.28
N PRO A 146 20.78 2.80 0.50
CA PRO A 146 21.82 2.08 -0.20
C PRO A 146 22.37 2.91 -1.37
N LYS A 147 23.68 2.76 -1.68
CA LYS A 147 24.38 3.47 -2.76
C LYS A 147 23.78 3.25 -4.15
N ASN A 148 23.12 2.10 -4.37
CA ASN A 148 22.49 1.75 -5.63
C ASN A 148 21.02 2.23 -5.75
N ALA A 149 20.54 3.05 -4.82
CA ALA A 149 19.19 3.61 -4.91
C ALA A 149 19.09 4.62 -6.08
N PRO A 150 17.93 4.68 -6.77
CA PRO A 150 17.73 5.62 -7.88
C PRO A 150 17.99 7.08 -7.46
N ALA A 151 18.72 7.83 -8.28
CA ALA A 151 19.10 9.22 -7.98
C ALA A 151 17.87 10.14 -7.79
N VAL A 152 16.75 9.87 -8.47
CA VAL A 152 15.51 10.62 -8.31
C VAL A 152 14.96 10.54 -6.88
N LYS A 153 15.13 9.39 -6.21
CA LYS A 153 14.70 9.19 -4.82
C LYS A 153 15.60 9.95 -3.83
N ALA A 154 16.91 9.98 -4.10
CA ALA A 154 17.85 10.77 -3.31
C ALA A 154 17.51 12.27 -3.42
N LYS A 155 17.34 12.80 -4.63
CA LYS A 155 16.94 14.19 -4.88
C LYS A 155 15.64 14.58 -4.18
N ALA A 156 14.65 13.68 -4.14
CA ALA A 156 13.40 13.93 -3.44
C ALA A 156 13.62 14.07 -1.92
N ILE A 157 14.45 13.23 -1.30
CA ILE A 157 14.80 13.30 0.12
C ILE A 157 15.54 14.61 0.43
N GLU A 158 16.54 14.98 -0.38
CA GLU A 158 17.30 16.23 -0.24
C GLU A 158 16.40 17.46 -0.40
N GLY A 159 15.46 17.42 -1.36
CA GLY A 159 14.47 18.46 -1.58
C GLY A 159 13.56 18.72 -0.38
N TYR A 160 13.36 17.72 0.48
CA TYR A 160 12.67 17.88 1.75
C TYR A 160 13.60 18.19 2.93
N GLY A 161 14.89 18.43 2.69
CA GLY A 161 15.87 18.79 3.73
C GLY A 161 16.48 17.59 4.47
N GLY A 162 16.27 16.37 3.97
CA GLY A 162 16.88 15.17 4.54
C GLY A 162 18.36 15.06 4.25
N LYS A 163 19.15 14.65 5.24
CA LYS A 163 20.58 14.36 5.13
C LYS A 163 20.77 12.89 4.80
N ILE A 164 21.30 12.57 3.62
CA ILE A 164 21.49 11.20 3.18
C ILE A 164 22.79 10.63 3.74
N ILE A 165 22.69 9.41 4.29
CA ILE A 165 23.82 8.59 4.71
C ILE A 165 23.81 7.33 3.82
N PHE A 166 24.76 7.25 2.89
CA PHE A 166 24.88 6.09 2.01
C PHE A 166 25.50 4.88 2.72
N CYS A 167 24.98 3.68 2.40
CA CYS A 167 25.48 2.39 2.89
C CYS A 167 25.53 1.35 1.77
N GLU A 168 26.12 0.19 2.04
CA GLU A 168 26.08 -0.95 1.13
C GLU A 168 24.64 -1.50 0.97
N PRO A 169 24.30 -2.09 -0.20
CA PRO A 169 22.93 -2.50 -0.55
C PRO A 169 22.51 -3.83 0.12
N SER A 170 22.65 -3.92 1.44
CA SER A 170 22.19 -5.07 2.22
C SER A 170 21.35 -4.63 3.42
N VAL A 171 20.49 -5.50 3.91
CA VAL A 171 19.66 -5.24 5.11
C VAL A 171 20.55 -4.99 6.32
N THR A 172 21.58 -5.82 6.50
CA THR A 172 22.54 -5.72 7.60
C THR A 172 23.30 -4.39 7.56
N ALA A 173 23.80 -3.98 6.39
CA ALA A 173 24.54 -2.72 6.25
C ALA A 173 23.63 -1.50 6.51
N ARG A 174 22.39 -1.55 6.07
CA ARG A 174 21.39 -0.48 6.36
C ARG A 174 21.13 -0.36 7.85
N LYS A 175 20.93 -1.51 8.53
CA LYS A 175 20.73 -1.51 9.98
C LYS A 175 21.96 -0.97 10.71
N ALA A 176 23.15 -1.48 10.41
CA ALA A 176 24.40 -1.04 11.03
C ALA A 176 24.66 0.46 10.84
N ALA A 177 24.39 1.00 9.64
CA ALA A 177 24.52 2.43 9.37
C ALA A 177 23.51 3.26 10.18
N CYS A 178 22.28 2.77 10.33
CA CYS A 178 21.25 3.42 11.13
C CYS A 178 21.62 3.43 12.61
N ASP A 179 22.06 2.29 13.14
CA ASP A 179 22.52 2.15 14.54
C ASP A 179 23.70 3.08 14.85
N ARG A 180 24.65 3.18 13.90
CA ARG A 180 25.78 4.12 14.02
C ARG A 180 25.30 5.57 14.10
N VAL A 181 24.43 6.02 13.19
CA VAL A 181 23.90 7.38 13.22
C VAL A 181 23.16 7.66 14.52
N GLN A 182 22.40 6.70 15.05
CA GLN A 182 21.75 6.85 16.35
C GLN A 182 22.77 6.99 17.49
N ALA A 183 23.84 6.20 17.49
CA ALA A 183 24.88 6.27 18.51
C ALA A 183 25.64 7.61 18.48
N GLU A 184 25.95 8.12 17.28
CA GLU A 184 26.69 9.36 17.08
C GLU A 184 25.85 10.62 17.37
N THR A 185 24.56 10.61 17.00
CA THR A 185 23.72 11.81 17.07
C THR A 185 22.72 11.77 18.24
N GLY A 186 22.34 10.59 18.67
CA GLY A 186 21.22 10.36 19.59
C GLY A 186 19.84 10.57 18.93
N ALA A 187 19.77 10.58 17.60
CA ALA A 187 18.53 10.78 16.84
C ALA A 187 17.49 9.68 17.12
N HIS A 188 16.22 10.07 17.13
CA HIS A 188 15.11 9.14 17.34
C HIS A 188 14.86 8.32 16.07
N LEU A 189 14.84 6.98 16.19
CA LEU A 189 14.52 6.09 15.07
C LEU A 189 13.03 6.12 14.77
N VAL A 190 12.66 6.42 13.52
CA VAL A 190 11.31 6.29 13.01
C VAL A 190 11.26 5.10 12.04
N HIS A 191 10.68 3.99 12.50
CA HIS A 191 10.60 2.75 11.72
C HIS A 191 9.57 2.87 10.59
N PRO A 192 9.78 2.29 9.38
CA PRO A 192 8.88 2.46 8.24
C PRO A 192 7.49 1.83 8.38
N TYR A 193 7.25 0.91 9.34
CA TYR A 193 5.97 0.23 9.55
C TYR A 193 5.80 -0.40 10.95
N ASP A 194 6.88 -0.77 11.65
CA ASP A 194 6.82 -1.45 12.95
C ASP A 194 6.79 -0.47 14.12
N ASP A 195 5.79 0.39 14.14
CA ASP A 195 5.55 1.40 15.19
C ASP A 195 4.04 1.71 15.21
N ASP A 196 3.44 1.72 16.40
CA ASP A 196 2.00 1.97 16.58
C ASP A 196 1.59 3.35 16.09
N ARG A 197 2.47 4.34 16.23
CA ARG A 197 2.23 5.71 15.73
C ARG A 197 2.21 5.74 14.20
N ILE A 198 3.09 4.93 13.55
CA ILE A 198 3.06 4.76 12.09
C ILE A 198 1.75 4.09 11.68
N ILE A 199 1.36 2.99 12.29
CA ILE A 199 0.15 2.24 11.97
C ILE A 199 -1.10 3.11 12.16
N ALA A 200 -1.20 3.83 13.28
CA ALA A 200 -2.32 4.76 13.54
C ALA A 200 -2.41 5.88 12.51
N GLY A 201 -1.26 6.42 12.08
CA GLY A 201 -1.20 7.42 11.00
C GLY A 201 -1.69 6.85 9.66
N GLN A 202 -1.27 5.63 9.29
CA GLN A 202 -1.72 4.96 8.06
C GLN A 202 -3.23 4.65 8.06
N ALA A 203 -3.79 4.35 9.23
CA ALA A 203 -5.22 4.07 9.40
C ALA A 203 -6.11 5.25 8.99
N THR A 204 -5.59 6.48 9.04
CA THR A 204 -6.33 7.68 8.65
C THR A 204 -6.74 7.69 7.17
N ALA A 205 -6.03 6.95 6.30
CA ALA A 205 -6.41 6.81 4.90
C ALA A 205 -7.75 6.05 4.75
N ALA A 206 -7.90 4.92 5.45
CA ALA A 206 -9.14 4.16 5.46
C ALA A 206 -10.28 4.93 6.15
N LYS A 207 -9.98 5.66 7.25
CA LYS A 207 -10.94 6.53 7.91
C LYS A 207 -11.52 7.56 6.93
N GLU A 208 -10.69 8.33 6.25
CA GLU A 208 -11.14 9.30 5.24
C GLU A 208 -11.92 8.65 4.11
N PHE A 209 -11.52 7.45 3.71
CA PHE A 209 -12.16 6.69 2.64
C PHE A 209 -13.62 6.36 2.98
N PHE A 210 -13.86 5.84 4.20
CA PHE A 210 -15.21 5.56 4.67
C PHE A 210 -16.05 6.83 4.90
N GLU A 211 -15.46 7.91 5.35
CA GLU A 211 -16.16 9.19 5.47
C GLU A 211 -16.67 9.73 4.14
N GLU A 212 -15.97 9.41 3.03
CA GLU A 212 -16.32 9.91 1.71
C GLU A 212 -17.28 8.97 0.96
N VAL A 213 -17.08 7.65 1.06
CA VAL A 213 -17.85 6.65 0.29
C VAL A 213 -18.95 5.98 1.10
N GLY A 214 -18.79 5.88 2.41
CA GLY A 214 -19.75 5.24 3.31
C GLY A 214 -19.66 3.72 3.30
N ASP A 215 -20.58 3.05 2.60
CA ASP A 215 -20.88 1.63 2.65
C ASP A 215 -20.03 0.76 1.71
N LEU A 216 -18.71 0.76 1.86
CA LEU A 216 -17.84 -0.19 1.15
C LEU A 216 -18.06 -1.63 1.66
N ASP A 217 -18.16 -2.58 0.74
CA ASP A 217 -18.30 -4.01 1.06
C ASP A 217 -16.95 -4.65 1.34
N ALA A 218 -15.89 -4.18 0.66
CA ALA A 218 -14.53 -4.63 0.91
C ALA A 218 -13.49 -3.55 0.58
N LEU A 219 -12.30 -3.69 1.18
CA LEU A 219 -11.11 -2.88 0.93
C LEU A 219 -9.94 -3.72 0.44
N PHE A 220 -9.17 -3.17 -0.50
CA PHE A 220 -7.96 -3.76 -1.05
C PHE A 220 -6.79 -2.82 -0.85
N ALA A 221 -5.72 -3.31 -0.22
CA ALA A 221 -4.51 -2.54 0.00
C ALA A 221 -3.26 -3.40 -0.24
N PRO A 222 -2.16 -2.82 -0.76
CA PRO A 222 -0.92 -3.57 -0.92
C PRO A 222 -0.29 -3.85 0.44
N VAL A 223 0.38 -4.99 0.55
CA VAL A 223 1.12 -5.41 1.75
C VAL A 223 2.60 -5.60 1.47
N SER A 224 3.42 -5.25 2.43
CA SER A 224 4.85 -5.47 2.57
C SER A 224 5.12 -5.62 4.07
N GLY A 225 5.92 -4.80 4.73
CA GLY A 225 6.06 -4.81 6.19
C GLY A 225 4.77 -4.64 7.01
N GLY A 226 3.62 -4.51 6.37
CA GLY A 226 2.29 -4.60 6.96
C GLY A 226 1.72 -3.30 7.53
N GLY A 227 2.47 -2.21 7.59
CA GLY A 227 1.99 -0.97 8.25
C GLY A 227 0.75 -0.34 7.62
N LEU A 228 0.67 -0.27 6.27
CA LEU A 228 -0.50 0.25 5.57
C LEU A 228 -1.70 -0.68 5.75
N LEU A 229 -1.53 -1.97 5.49
CA LEU A 229 -2.63 -2.94 5.58
C LEU A 229 -3.14 -3.06 7.02
N SER A 230 -2.25 -3.05 8.03
CA SER A 230 -2.63 -2.99 9.45
C SER A 230 -3.46 -1.73 9.76
N GLY A 231 -2.98 -0.58 9.32
CA GLY A 231 -3.72 0.68 9.46
C GLY A 231 -5.07 0.64 8.73
N THR A 232 -5.11 0.09 7.52
CA THR A 232 -6.35 -0.09 6.76
C THR A 232 -7.36 -0.95 7.51
N CYS A 233 -6.92 -2.08 8.07
CA CYS A 233 -7.77 -2.94 8.90
C CYS A 233 -8.34 -2.18 10.09
N LEU A 234 -7.49 -1.52 10.87
CA LEU A 234 -7.91 -0.82 12.09
C LEU A 234 -8.82 0.37 11.78
N GLY A 235 -8.49 1.16 10.76
CA GLY A 235 -9.31 2.29 10.33
C GLY A 235 -10.66 1.87 9.79
N ALA A 236 -10.69 0.81 8.99
CA ALA A 236 -11.93 0.27 8.42
C ALA A 236 -12.83 -0.36 9.50
N LYS A 237 -12.28 -1.24 10.33
CA LYS A 237 -13.01 -1.95 11.39
C LYS A 237 -13.49 -1.03 12.51
N GLY A 238 -12.82 0.11 12.73
CA GLY A 238 -13.28 1.14 13.67
C GLY A 238 -14.56 1.84 13.24
N ILE A 239 -14.86 1.87 11.93
CA ILE A 239 -16.09 2.46 11.38
C ILE A 239 -17.12 1.38 11.03
N ARG A 240 -16.68 0.31 10.38
CA ARG A 240 -17.51 -0.80 9.91
C ARG A 240 -16.89 -2.14 10.30
N PRO A 241 -17.28 -2.72 11.45
CA PRO A 241 -16.65 -3.94 11.99
C PRO A 241 -16.74 -5.15 11.07
N ASP A 242 -17.77 -5.25 10.24
CA ASP A 242 -18.07 -6.35 9.31
C ASP A 242 -17.41 -6.22 7.93
N VAL A 243 -16.85 -5.04 7.57
CA VAL A 243 -16.22 -4.87 6.26
C VAL A 243 -15.07 -5.86 6.04
N GLN A 244 -14.99 -6.41 4.83
CA GLN A 244 -13.89 -7.31 4.49
C GLN A 244 -12.65 -6.51 4.07
N VAL A 245 -11.46 -6.95 4.49
CA VAL A 245 -10.19 -6.34 4.11
C VAL A 245 -9.28 -7.40 3.50
N PHE A 246 -8.80 -7.10 2.30
CA PHE A 246 -7.91 -7.95 1.53
C PHE A 246 -6.55 -7.29 1.37
N GLY A 247 -5.49 -8.03 1.69
CA GLY A 247 -4.14 -7.64 1.33
C GLY A 247 -3.85 -8.11 -0.09
N CYS A 248 -3.00 -7.35 -0.80
CA CYS A 248 -2.53 -7.73 -2.12
C CYS A 248 -1.00 -7.72 -2.11
N GLU A 249 -0.38 -8.79 -2.61
CA GLU A 249 1.05 -9.01 -2.47
C GLU A 249 1.64 -9.56 -3.78
N PRO A 250 2.87 -9.14 -4.18
CA PRO A 250 3.56 -9.76 -5.30
C PRO A 250 3.92 -11.22 -5.00
N GLU A 251 3.76 -12.12 -5.96
CA GLU A 251 4.18 -13.54 -5.83
C GLU A 251 5.67 -13.69 -5.51
N ARG A 252 6.50 -12.73 -5.97
CA ARG A 252 7.94 -12.71 -5.72
C ARG A 252 8.34 -12.07 -4.38
N ALA A 253 7.36 -11.70 -3.55
CA ALA A 253 7.57 -11.13 -2.21
C ALA A 253 6.37 -11.51 -1.33
N ASP A 254 6.13 -12.81 -1.13
CA ASP A 254 4.90 -13.43 -0.64
C ASP A 254 4.93 -13.81 0.85
N ASP A 255 5.80 -13.19 1.63
CA ASP A 255 5.99 -13.54 3.04
C ASP A 255 4.73 -13.32 3.90
N ALA A 256 3.93 -12.30 3.62
CA ALA A 256 2.69 -12.07 4.34
C ALA A 256 1.65 -13.16 4.03
N TYR A 257 1.52 -13.57 2.78
CA TYR A 257 0.67 -14.70 2.39
C TYR A 257 1.10 -15.98 3.11
N ARG A 258 2.39 -16.35 3.02
CA ARG A 258 2.94 -17.55 3.68
C ARG A 258 2.77 -17.50 5.20
N SER A 259 2.98 -16.31 5.80
CA SER A 259 2.80 -16.10 7.23
C SER A 259 1.36 -16.35 7.68
N LEU A 260 0.37 -15.83 6.94
CA LEU A 260 -1.03 -16.01 7.30
C LEU A 260 -1.52 -17.44 7.09
N ILE A 261 -1.07 -18.12 6.02
CA ILE A 261 -1.44 -19.51 5.75
C ILE A 261 -0.81 -20.46 6.78
N SER A 262 0.47 -20.29 7.12
CA SER A 262 1.16 -21.14 8.10
C SER A 262 0.81 -20.81 9.55
N GLY A 263 0.27 -19.62 9.81
CA GLY A 263 0.04 -19.11 11.16
C GLY A 263 1.32 -18.72 11.92
N THR A 264 2.47 -18.72 11.25
CA THR A 264 3.79 -18.35 11.81
C THR A 264 4.45 -17.30 10.92
N LEU A 265 5.14 -16.35 11.54
CA LEU A 265 5.84 -15.29 10.81
C LEU A 265 6.94 -15.89 9.92
N GLN A 266 6.85 -15.63 8.62
CA GLN A 266 7.82 -16.05 7.61
C GLN A 266 8.70 -14.87 7.20
N SER A 267 9.98 -15.15 6.91
CA SER A 267 10.90 -14.18 6.35
C SER A 267 10.85 -14.18 4.83
N GLN A 268 11.30 -13.08 4.24
CA GLN A 268 11.54 -12.95 2.81
C GLN A 268 13.04 -13.02 2.55
N ASP A 269 13.49 -14.10 1.90
CA ASP A 269 14.93 -14.32 1.63
C ASP A 269 15.39 -13.48 0.43
N SER A 270 14.54 -13.32 -0.58
CA SER A 270 14.77 -12.43 -1.71
C SER A 270 13.46 -11.81 -2.16
N SER A 271 13.52 -10.59 -2.68
CA SER A 271 12.35 -9.87 -3.18
C SER A 271 12.69 -9.24 -4.53
N ASP A 272 12.61 -10.07 -5.59
CA ASP A 272 12.84 -9.66 -6.97
C ASP A 272 11.52 -9.26 -7.64
N THR A 273 10.89 -8.22 -7.10
CA THR A 273 9.65 -7.66 -7.66
C THR A 273 9.88 -6.24 -8.15
N ILE A 274 9.17 -5.84 -9.23
CA ILE A 274 9.10 -4.46 -9.71
C ILE A 274 8.38 -3.54 -8.71
N ALA A 275 7.57 -4.11 -7.82
CA ALA A 275 6.90 -3.39 -6.74
C ALA A 275 7.91 -3.04 -5.62
N ASP A 276 8.84 -2.14 -5.90
CA ASP A 276 9.99 -1.81 -5.07
C ASP A 276 9.65 -1.33 -3.65
N GLY A 277 8.45 -0.80 -3.43
CA GLY A 277 7.90 -0.47 -2.12
C GLY A 277 7.39 -1.67 -1.32
N LEU A 278 7.36 -2.89 -1.90
CA LEU A 278 6.78 -4.08 -1.29
C LEU A 278 7.81 -5.21 -1.07
N ARG A 279 9.03 -4.85 -0.66
CA ARG A 279 10.16 -5.78 -0.47
C ARG A 279 10.50 -6.08 1.00
N ALA A 280 9.71 -5.61 1.96
CA ALA A 280 9.97 -5.81 3.37
C ALA A 280 9.03 -6.87 3.96
N SER A 281 9.56 -7.73 4.82
CA SER A 281 8.76 -8.73 5.53
C SER A 281 7.93 -8.10 6.65
N LEU A 282 6.86 -8.81 7.06
CA LEU A 282 6.07 -8.46 8.22
C LEU A 282 6.92 -8.41 9.51
N SER A 283 6.51 -7.59 10.46
CA SER A 283 6.99 -7.64 11.84
C SER A 283 6.03 -8.48 12.71
N PRO A 284 6.46 -8.91 13.92
CA PRO A 284 5.55 -9.55 14.87
C PRO A 284 4.29 -8.72 15.17
N ARG A 285 4.44 -7.40 15.24
CA ARG A 285 3.35 -6.43 15.46
C ARG A 285 2.34 -6.41 14.33
N THR A 286 2.81 -6.20 13.10
CA THR A 286 1.93 -6.16 11.92
C THR A 286 1.31 -7.52 11.64
N PHE A 287 2.05 -8.61 11.82
CA PHE A 287 1.53 -9.97 11.70
C PHE A 287 0.38 -10.23 12.69
N ALA A 288 0.50 -9.81 13.95
CA ALA A 288 -0.57 -9.98 14.95
C ALA A 288 -1.86 -9.26 14.54
N ILE A 289 -1.76 -8.03 13.98
CA ILE A 289 -2.91 -7.28 13.48
C ILE A 289 -3.51 -7.98 12.26
N LEU A 290 -2.69 -8.32 11.25
CA LEU A 290 -3.17 -8.88 9.99
C LEU A 290 -3.82 -10.24 10.20
N ARG A 291 -3.24 -11.09 11.05
CA ARG A 291 -3.81 -12.38 11.42
C ARG A 291 -5.21 -12.26 12.03
N ARG A 292 -5.50 -11.16 12.73
CA ARG A 292 -6.80 -10.93 13.37
C ARG A 292 -7.84 -10.33 12.43
N PHE A 293 -7.44 -9.47 11.50
CA PHE A 293 -8.36 -8.58 10.80
C PHE A 293 -8.39 -8.72 9.28
N VAL A 294 -7.37 -9.33 8.66
CA VAL A 294 -7.33 -9.56 7.21
C VAL A 294 -8.14 -10.80 6.85
N ASN A 295 -8.99 -10.69 5.85
CA ASN A 295 -9.78 -11.80 5.35
C ASN A 295 -8.92 -12.78 4.52
N ARG A 296 -8.07 -12.24 3.63
CA ARG A 296 -7.15 -13.01 2.79
C ARG A 296 -6.09 -12.13 2.17
N ILE A 297 -4.91 -12.70 1.86
CA ILE A 297 -3.91 -12.10 0.96
C ILE A 297 -4.14 -12.68 -0.44
N LEU A 298 -4.12 -11.79 -1.44
CA LEU A 298 -4.23 -12.12 -2.86
C LEU A 298 -2.88 -11.91 -3.52
N LEU A 299 -2.35 -12.96 -4.14
CA LEU A 299 -1.07 -12.89 -4.85
C LEU A 299 -1.27 -12.46 -6.30
N VAL A 300 -0.31 -11.70 -6.80
CA VAL A 300 -0.28 -11.21 -8.19
C VAL A 300 1.12 -11.35 -8.80
N SER A 301 1.16 -11.69 -10.09
CA SER A 301 2.41 -11.79 -10.84
C SER A 301 2.94 -10.41 -11.26
N GLU A 302 4.20 -10.36 -11.70
CA GLU A 302 4.84 -9.13 -12.20
C GLU A 302 4.09 -8.59 -13.43
N GLU A 303 3.65 -9.48 -14.34
CA GLU A 303 2.89 -9.13 -15.54
C GLU A 303 1.51 -8.54 -15.20
N GLU A 304 0.84 -9.07 -14.18
CA GLU A 304 -0.43 -8.55 -13.67
C GLU A 304 -0.25 -7.16 -13.06
N ILE A 305 0.85 -6.93 -12.32
CA ILE A 305 1.18 -5.63 -11.76
C ILE A 305 1.41 -4.60 -12.87
N ILE A 306 2.22 -4.95 -13.87
CA ILE A 306 2.50 -4.09 -15.05
C ILE A 306 1.20 -3.75 -15.77
N SER A 307 0.39 -4.76 -16.06
CA SER A 307 -0.88 -4.59 -16.78
C SER A 307 -1.84 -3.69 -16.03
N ALA A 308 -1.97 -3.88 -14.70
CA ALA A 308 -2.83 -3.05 -13.86
C ALA A 308 -2.33 -1.60 -13.78
N ALA A 309 -1.02 -1.38 -13.60
CA ALA A 309 -0.43 -0.04 -13.57
C ALA A 309 -0.72 0.72 -14.89
N ARG A 310 -0.41 0.08 -16.02
CA ARG A 310 -0.66 0.63 -17.35
C ARG A 310 -2.13 0.95 -17.58
N LEU A 311 -3.03 0.04 -17.22
CA LEU A 311 -4.47 0.23 -17.38
C LEU A 311 -4.98 1.43 -16.56
N VAL A 312 -4.52 1.60 -15.32
CA VAL A 312 -4.86 2.77 -14.48
C VAL A 312 -4.37 4.05 -15.14
N TRP A 313 -3.12 4.11 -15.60
CA TRP A 313 -2.60 5.30 -16.28
C TRP A 313 -3.39 5.63 -17.55
N GLU A 314 -3.73 4.61 -18.36
CA GLU A 314 -4.47 4.79 -19.62
C GLU A 314 -5.94 5.18 -19.38
N ARG A 315 -6.60 4.67 -18.35
CA ARG A 315 -8.04 4.87 -18.15
C ARG A 315 -8.37 5.99 -17.18
N MET A 316 -7.56 6.18 -16.13
CA MET A 316 -7.81 7.20 -15.11
C MET A 316 -6.97 8.46 -15.31
N LYS A 317 -5.93 8.43 -16.16
CA LYS A 317 -5.02 9.55 -16.42
C LYS A 317 -4.26 10.02 -15.16
N ILE A 318 -4.02 9.09 -14.24
CA ILE A 318 -3.23 9.32 -13.02
C ILE A 318 -2.02 8.39 -13.01
N ILE A 319 -0.93 8.87 -12.41
CA ILE A 319 0.29 8.09 -12.24
C ILE A 319 0.22 7.36 -10.91
N ILE A 320 0.35 6.03 -10.94
CA ILE A 320 0.58 5.18 -9.78
C ILE A 320 1.87 4.38 -9.97
N GLU A 321 2.58 4.10 -8.88
CA GLU A 321 3.76 3.23 -8.88
C GLU A 321 3.37 1.75 -8.95
N PRO A 322 4.26 0.83 -9.40
CA PRO A 322 3.96 -0.61 -9.44
C PRO A 322 3.47 -1.17 -8.10
N SER A 323 4.07 -0.75 -6.98
CA SER A 323 3.63 -1.13 -5.63
C SER A 323 2.17 -0.77 -5.33
N SER A 324 1.67 0.28 -5.94
CA SER A 324 0.27 0.72 -5.82
C SER A 324 -0.67 -0.13 -6.68
N ALA A 325 -0.22 -0.52 -7.87
CA ALA A 325 -1.01 -1.32 -8.81
C ALA A 325 -1.31 -2.73 -8.30
N VAL A 326 -0.49 -3.26 -7.39
CA VAL A 326 -0.69 -4.55 -6.73
C VAL A 326 -2.09 -4.68 -6.09
N ALA A 327 -2.66 -3.58 -5.57
CA ALA A 327 -4.00 -3.60 -4.99
C ALA A 327 -5.14 -3.69 -6.03
N MET A 328 -4.89 -3.24 -7.27
CA MET A 328 -5.87 -3.31 -8.36
C MET A 328 -5.77 -4.61 -9.15
N ALA A 329 -4.58 -5.18 -9.30
CA ALA A 329 -4.31 -6.31 -10.17
C ALA A 329 -5.23 -7.53 -9.91
N PRO A 330 -5.51 -7.96 -8.66
CA PRO A 330 -6.38 -9.10 -8.41
C PRO A 330 -7.81 -8.89 -8.92
N LEU A 331 -8.30 -7.66 -8.92
CA LEU A 331 -9.67 -7.32 -9.34
C LEU A 331 -9.87 -7.38 -10.85
N LEU A 332 -8.78 -7.46 -11.61
CA LEU A 332 -8.79 -7.65 -13.07
C LEU A 332 -8.73 -9.13 -13.46
N LYS A 333 -8.47 -10.03 -12.52
CA LYS A 333 -8.37 -11.48 -12.78
C LYS A 333 -9.76 -12.10 -12.89
N PRO A 334 -10.04 -12.90 -13.94
CA PRO A 334 -11.29 -13.62 -14.06
C PRO A 334 -11.55 -14.51 -12.83
N GLY A 335 -12.78 -14.51 -12.32
CA GLY A 335 -13.19 -15.36 -11.21
C GLY A 335 -12.76 -14.92 -9.81
N VAL A 336 -11.81 -13.99 -9.68
CA VAL A 336 -11.36 -13.53 -8.35
C VAL A 336 -12.51 -12.90 -7.58
N LEU A 337 -13.27 -11.98 -8.17
CA LEU A 337 -14.40 -11.34 -7.50
C LEU A 337 -15.40 -12.36 -6.93
N ALA A 338 -15.76 -13.39 -7.71
CA ALA A 338 -16.65 -14.45 -7.26
C ALA A 338 -16.06 -15.27 -6.09
N SER A 339 -14.73 -15.44 -6.07
CA SER A 339 -14.03 -16.20 -5.01
C SER A 339 -13.93 -15.47 -3.68
N LEU A 340 -14.25 -14.16 -3.62
CA LEU A 340 -14.15 -13.37 -2.39
C LEU A 340 -15.30 -13.63 -1.41
N ASN A 341 -16.37 -14.27 -1.85
CA ASN A 341 -17.57 -14.56 -1.04
C ASN A 341 -18.12 -13.30 -0.35
N LEU A 342 -18.18 -12.19 -1.11
CA LEU A 342 -18.75 -10.95 -0.60
C LEU A 342 -20.26 -11.10 -0.36
N PRO A 343 -20.81 -10.49 0.68
CA PRO A 343 -22.24 -10.50 0.92
C PRO A 343 -22.97 -9.84 -0.25
N LYS A 344 -24.10 -10.41 -0.64
CA LYS A 344 -24.97 -9.79 -1.63
C LYS A 344 -25.56 -8.50 -1.05
N ARG A 345 -25.50 -7.43 -1.80
CA ARG A 345 -26.09 -6.16 -1.41
C ARG A 345 -27.61 -6.22 -1.44
N ALA A 346 -28.25 -5.58 -0.48
CA ALA A 346 -29.70 -5.52 -0.40
C ALA A 346 -30.34 -4.76 -1.59
N ASP A 347 -29.57 -3.84 -2.20
CA ASP A 347 -29.99 -3.08 -3.38
C ASP A 347 -29.86 -3.86 -4.69
N GLY A 348 -29.40 -5.10 -4.66
CA GLY A 348 -29.17 -5.97 -5.83
C GLY A 348 -28.06 -5.49 -6.77
N LEU A 349 -27.38 -4.41 -6.46
CA LEU A 349 -26.30 -3.85 -7.29
C LEU A 349 -24.97 -4.58 -7.08
N ALA A 350 -24.03 -4.36 -8.00
CA ALA A 350 -22.66 -4.85 -7.88
C ALA A 350 -21.99 -4.33 -6.60
N PRO A 351 -21.06 -5.11 -6.01
CA PRO A 351 -20.38 -4.72 -4.77
C PRO A 351 -19.60 -3.42 -4.92
N LYS A 352 -19.53 -2.65 -3.83
CA LYS A 352 -18.67 -1.46 -3.69
C LYS A 352 -17.32 -1.86 -3.12
N LEU A 353 -16.27 -1.75 -3.91
CA LEU A 353 -14.93 -2.13 -3.52
C LEU A 353 -14.02 -0.92 -3.45
N GLY A 354 -13.39 -0.74 -2.31
CA GLY A 354 -12.39 0.30 -2.10
C GLY A 354 -10.99 -0.22 -2.42
N VAL A 355 -10.22 0.51 -3.21
CA VAL A 355 -8.83 0.21 -3.54
C VAL A 355 -7.95 1.36 -3.08
N ILE A 356 -6.88 1.08 -2.33
CA ILE A 356 -5.92 2.10 -1.91
C ILE A 356 -4.76 2.15 -2.91
N PHE A 357 -4.69 3.21 -3.70
CA PHE A 357 -3.50 3.54 -4.49
C PHE A 357 -2.45 4.17 -3.58
N SER A 358 -1.48 3.36 -3.16
CA SER A 358 -0.56 3.68 -2.07
C SER A 358 0.45 4.77 -2.37
N GLY A 359 0.80 4.96 -3.65
CA GLY A 359 1.78 5.96 -4.08
C GLY A 359 1.90 6.07 -5.60
N GLY A 360 2.61 7.14 -6.04
CA GLY A 360 2.84 7.47 -7.44
C GLY A 360 4.30 7.82 -7.76
N ASN A 361 5.24 7.54 -6.86
CA ASN A 361 6.65 7.85 -7.03
C ASN A 361 7.36 6.84 -7.94
N VAL A 362 7.31 7.08 -9.24
CA VAL A 362 7.87 6.24 -10.28
C VAL A 362 8.94 6.98 -11.08
N ASP A 363 9.97 6.25 -11.51
CA ASP A 363 10.96 6.78 -12.44
C ASP A 363 10.42 6.71 -13.87
N LEU A 364 10.06 7.87 -14.43
CA LEU A 364 9.51 7.98 -15.79
C LEU A 364 10.51 7.62 -16.88
N SER A 365 11.82 7.61 -16.57
CA SER A 365 12.86 7.21 -17.52
C SER A 365 13.00 5.68 -17.62
N SER A 366 12.46 4.93 -16.66
CA SER A 366 12.56 3.46 -16.54
C SER A 366 11.21 2.83 -16.28
N LEU A 367 10.28 2.95 -17.22
CA LEU A 367 8.96 2.33 -17.09
C LEU A 367 8.99 0.84 -17.45
N PRO A 368 8.27 -0.03 -16.71
CA PRO A 368 8.32 -1.47 -16.89
C PRO A 368 7.65 -1.99 -18.17
N TRP A 369 7.01 -1.11 -18.95
CA TRP A 369 6.37 -1.45 -20.24
C TRP A 369 7.02 -0.76 -21.45
N LYS A 370 8.28 -0.32 -21.32
CA LYS A 370 9.09 0.16 -22.44
C LYS A 370 9.70 -1.00 -23.21
#